data_cfb3cf1c06fcd0f5e67190c525298312
#
_entry.id   cfb3cf1c06fcd0f5e67190c525298312
#
_cell.length_a   1.000
_cell.length_b   1.000
_cell.length_c   1.000
_cell.angle_alpha   90.00
_cell.angle_beta   90.00
_cell.angle_gamma   90.00
#
_symmetry.space_group_name_H-M   'P 1'
#
loop_
_entity.id
_entity.type
_entity.pdbx_description
1 polymer ?
#
loop_
_entity_poly.entity_id
_entity_poly.type
_entity_poly.pdbx_seq_one_letter_code
_entity_poly.pdbx_strand_id
1 'polypeptide(L)'
;MADHLWDLFMRSLISTIGKEALVLPEGSFTYGQLGQAALSISAQLREYSVEGPFVGLYAHRDLTTYAGMLGILHAGRGYMPLHPELPQERLAAMLQGSGAQVIVTSPAHADAAIALAARCSSKIHVIIADADVNGTKAVEPSTPGPYAYLLYTSGSTGVPKGVPIRQSNVLAYLSEMERIAAPTAADRFTQLFEFTFDLSVHDIFLCWAVGGTLVVPSREQLLAPAAFVRSNAITCWFAVPSMALLMDRMRTLSPGAMPSLRFSAFCGEPLPVDLVRKWTLAAPNSRVLNLYGPTEATIAITAHEWQRSEERSHLGLVPIGKPFPSARGLVLSEAGVEAEEGELWLGGPQVAEGYWQAPELTDQAFHMIPLQPSGRYYRTGDRVRKDEHGDLFFLSRTDQQVKVRGHRIELEEINHVLREQGGAAFARTVAFPITDGIALGLVAFVPLDIKDRSNELMNVCRTHLPEHMIPARLVFLSALPTNANGKVDRKALLELLATERGPGSDAATA
;
A
#
# COMPACT_ATOMS: atom_id res chain seq x y z
N MET A 1 17.86 -10.19 -18.54
CA MET A 1 16.88 -9.51 -17.64
C MET A 1 17.68 -8.91 -16.50
N ALA A 2 17.18 -7.87 -15.82
CA ALA A 2 17.82 -7.40 -14.59
C ALA A 2 17.60 -8.44 -13.50
N ASP A 3 18.64 -8.71 -12.72
CA ASP A 3 18.55 -9.64 -11.61
C ASP A 3 18.21 -8.92 -10.29
N HIS A 4 18.37 -7.59 -10.27
CA HIS A 4 18.12 -6.74 -9.12
C HIS A 4 17.46 -5.41 -9.49
N LEU A 5 16.72 -4.81 -8.54
CA LEU A 5 16.03 -3.52 -8.73
C LEU A 5 17.02 -2.37 -8.97
N TRP A 6 18.18 -2.41 -8.35
CA TRP A 6 19.26 -1.46 -8.64
C TRP A 6 19.69 -1.51 -10.11
N ASP A 7 19.74 -2.69 -10.73
CA ASP A 7 20.15 -2.83 -12.14
C ASP A 7 19.13 -2.19 -13.11
N LEU A 8 17.84 -2.18 -12.75
CA LEU A 8 16.82 -1.45 -13.52
C LEU A 8 17.12 0.05 -13.50
N PHE A 9 17.36 0.61 -12.32
CA PHE A 9 17.72 2.01 -12.18
C PHE A 9 19.04 2.34 -12.91
N MET A 10 20.06 1.49 -12.80
CA MET A 10 21.36 1.66 -13.44
C MET A 10 21.29 1.72 -14.96
N ARG A 11 20.44 0.91 -15.60
CA ARG A 11 20.23 0.99 -17.06
C ARG A 11 19.76 2.39 -17.46
N SER A 12 18.82 2.93 -16.74
CA SER A 12 18.28 4.27 -16.96
C SER A 12 19.30 5.36 -16.62
N LEU A 13 20.05 5.19 -15.53
CA LEU A 13 21.15 6.09 -15.16
C LEU A 13 22.17 6.23 -16.29
N ILE A 14 22.62 5.12 -16.86
CA ILE A 14 23.61 5.11 -17.94
C ILE A 14 23.09 5.79 -19.20
N SER A 15 21.83 5.55 -19.55
CA SER A 15 21.23 6.05 -20.79
C SER A 15 20.70 7.48 -20.68
N THR A 16 20.41 7.97 -19.47
CA THR A 16 19.68 9.25 -19.25
C THR A 16 20.24 10.07 -18.08
N ILE A 17 21.57 10.06 -17.85
CA ILE A 17 22.25 10.62 -16.68
C ILE A 17 21.83 12.06 -16.33
N GLY A 18 21.63 12.92 -17.32
CA GLY A 18 21.26 14.34 -17.16
C GLY A 18 19.75 14.59 -17.13
N LYS A 19 18.91 13.55 -17.27
CA LYS A 19 17.46 13.69 -17.28
C LYS A 19 16.89 13.70 -15.87
N GLU A 20 15.78 14.42 -15.65
CA GLU A 20 15.03 14.36 -14.39
C GLU A 20 14.57 12.94 -14.10
N ALA A 21 14.99 12.39 -12.96
CA ALA A 21 14.54 11.11 -12.41
C ALA A 21 13.46 11.29 -11.35
N LEU A 22 13.54 12.39 -10.58
CA LEU A 22 12.72 12.65 -9.42
C LEU A 22 12.42 14.15 -9.30
N VAL A 23 11.14 14.47 -9.14
CA VAL A 23 10.66 15.84 -8.86
C VAL A 23 9.97 15.80 -7.50
N LEU A 24 10.53 16.53 -6.55
CA LEU A 24 10.03 16.73 -5.20
C LEU A 24 9.53 18.18 -5.05
N PRO A 25 8.73 18.50 -4.02
CA PRO A 25 8.31 19.87 -3.74
C PRO A 25 9.49 20.85 -3.58
N GLU A 26 10.61 20.37 -3.02
CA GLU A 26 11.84 21.16 -2.78
C GLU A 26 12.75 21.29 -3.99
N GLY A 27 12.55 20.51 -5.06
CA GLY A 27 13.38 20.58 -6.26
C GLY A 27 13.39 19.31 -7.09
N SER A 28 14.08 19.34 -8.23
CA SER A 28 14.22 18.20 -9.12
C SER A 28 15.64 17.64 -9.09
N PHE A 29 15.74 16.32 -9.29
CA PHE A 29 17.00 15.57 -9.29
C PHE A 29 17.11 14.75 -10.56
N THR A 30 18.26 14.84 -11.22
CA THR A 30 18.58 14.02 -12.38
C THR A 30 18.90 12.58 -11.95
N TYR A 31 18.89 11.65 -12.92
CA TYR A 31 19.35 10.28 -12.69
C TYR A 31 20.75 10.24 -12.09
N GLY A 32 21.67 11.10 -12.59
CA GLY A 32 23.01 11.23 -12.07
C GLY A 32 23.05 11.66 -10.60
N GLN A 33 22.30 12.68 -10.26
CA GLN A 33 22.22 13.21 -8.88
C GLN A 33 21.59 12.20 -7.91
N LEU A 34 20.47 11.58 -8.30
CA LEU A 34 19.83 10.55 -7.48
C LEU A 34 20.74 9.32 -7.31
N GLY A 35 21.44 8.92 -8.37
CA GLY A 35 22.41 7.83 -8.31
C GLY A 35 23.59 8.13 -7.38
N GLN A 36 24.14 9.33 -7.41
CA GLN A 36 25.23 9.72 -6.51
C GLN A 36 24.78 9.77 -5.04
N ALA A 37 23.58 10.30 -4.78
CA ALA A 37 23.00 10.28 -3.44
C ALA A 37 22.82 8.83 -2.92
N ALA A 38 22.31 7.92 -3.77
CA ALA A 38 22.16 6.52 -3.42
C ALA A 38 23.49 5.81 -3.14
N LEU A 39 24.51 6.06 -3.96
CA LEU A 39 25.87 5.53 -3.77
C LEU A 39 26.53 6.07 -2.50
N SER A 40 26.30 7.35 -2.16
CA SER A 40 26.76 7.92 -0.90
C SER A 40 26.18 7.19 0.31
N ILE A 41 24.86 6.96 0.32
CA ILE A 41 24.18 6.22 1.39
C ILE A 41 24.65 4.76 1.45
N SER A 42 24.82 4.11 0.30
CA SER A 42 25.34 2.74 0.25
C SER A 42 26.76 2.63 0.81
N ALA A 43 27.63 3.59 0.53
CA ALA A 43 28.98 3.61 1.08
C ALA A 43 28.97 3.76 2.61
N GLN A 44 28.13 4.67 3.13
CA GLN A 44 27.95 4.84 4.58
C GLN A 44 27.45 3.53 5.24
N LEU A 45 26.50 2.83 4.61
CA LEU A 45 25.99 1.54 5.11
C LEU A 45 27.08 0.47 5.18
N ARG A 46 28.00 0.42 4.21
CA ARG A 46 29.08 -0.58 4.16
C ARG A 46 30.15 -0.39 5.24
N GLU A 47 30.25 0.79 5.85
CA GLU A 47 31.13 1.05 6.98
C GLU A 47 30.69 0.30 8.25
N TYR A 48 29.42 -0.13 8.29
CA TYR A 48 28.87 -0.88 9.41
C TYR A 48 28.79 -2.37 9.09
N SER A 49 29.50 -3.16 9.89
CA SER A 49 29.33 -4.64 9.87
C SER A 49 28.02 -4.99 10.57
N VAL A 50 26.92 -5.02 9.81
CA VAL A 50 25.58 -5.33 10.34
C VAL A 50 25.15 -6.70 9.89
N GLU A 51 24.59 -7.45 10.82
CA GLU A 51 23.89 -8.71 10.54
C GLU A 51 22.45 -8.43 10.17
N GLY A 52 21.82 -9.34 9.43
CA GLY A 52 20.42 -9.24 9.03
C GLY A 52 20.19 -8.63 7.65
N PRO A 53 19.08 -8.98 7.00
CA PRO A 53 18.84 -8.62 5.59
C PRO A 53 18.16 -7.26 5.41
N PHE A 54 17.70 -6.58 6.48
CA PHE A 54 16.91 -5.37 6.40
C PHE A 54 17.58 -4.17 7.08
N VAL A 55 17.32 -2.98 6.51
CA VAL A 55 17.72 -1.68 7.03
C VAL A 55 16.48 -0.82 7.19
N GLY A 56 16.28 -0.22 8.36
CA GLY A 56 15.22 0.75 8.59
C GLY A 56 15.46 2.02 7.76
N LEU A 57 14.45 2.49 7.04
CA LEU A 57 14.48 3.76 6.32
C LEU A 57 13.47 4.71 6.98
N TYR A 58 13.99 5.63 7.80
CA TYR A 58 13.21 6.60 8.56
C TYR A 58 13.25 7.97 7.87
N ALA A 59 12.38 8.15 6.89
CA ALA A 59 12.33 9.33 6.04
C ALA A 59 10.91 9.48 5.46
N HIS A 60 10.58 10.64 4.90
CA HIS A 60 9.26 10.87 4.33
C HIS A 60 9.30 11.87 3.17
N ARG A 61 9.04 11.39 1.95
CA ARG A 61 8.88 12.16 0.70
C ARG A 61 9.97 13.19 0.43
N ASP A 62 11.18 12.93 0.91
CA ASP A 62 12.39 13.71 0.68
C ASP A 62 13.41 12.92 -0.15
N LEU A 63 14.51 13.56 -0.56
CA LEU A 63 15.55 12.89 -1.33
C LEU A 63 16.08 11.63 -0.63
N THR A 64 16.22 11.66 0.70
CA THR A 64 16.70 10.51 1.48
C THR A 64 15.78 9.30 1.36
N THR A 65 14.47 9.50 1.23
CA THR A 65 13.51 8.41 1.00
C THR A 65 13.86 7.62 -0.25
N TYR A 66 14.03 8.30 -1.38
CA TYR A 66 14.25 7.68 -2.69
C TYR A 66 15.69 7.22 -2.90
N ALA A 67 16.67 8.03 -2.52
CA ALA A 67 18.07 7.66 -2.56
C ALA A 67 18.40 6.55 -1.55
N GLY A 68 17.74 6.55 -0.38
CA GLY A 68 17.88 5.54 0.66
C GLY A 68 17.39 4.16 0.19
N MET A 69 16.21 4.09 -0.46
CA MET A 69 15.74 2.83 -1.07
C MET A 69 16.79 2.25 -2.01
N LEU A 70 17.28 3.06 -2.96
CA LEU A 70 18.29 2.65 -3.94
C LEU A 70 19.62 2.29 -3.28
N GLY A 71 20.09 3.09 -2.32
CA GLY A 71 21.36 2.87 -1.61
C GLY A 71 21.34 1.61 -0.74
N ILE A 72 20.23 1.32 -0.08
CA ILE A 72 20.04 0.10 0.71
C ILE A 72 20.05 -1.14 -0.21
N LEU A 73 19.33 -1.08 -1.33
CA LEU A 73 19.32 -2.15 -2.33
C LEU A 73 20.71 -2.37 -2.95
N HIS A 74 21.44 -1.29 -3.27
CA HIS A 74 22.81 -1.36 -3.77
C HIS A 74 23.77 -1.99 -2.76
N ALA A 75 23.57 -1.74 -1.46
CA ALA A 75 24.32 -2.38 -0.38
C ALA A 75 23.95 -3.84 -0.12
N GLY A 76 23.02 -4.43 -0.89
CA GLY A 76 22.59 -5.82 -0.77
C GLY A 76 21.59 -6.08 0.35
N ARG A 77 20.86 -5.07 0.78
CA ARG A 77 19.85 -5.18 1.84
C ARG A 77 18.46 -4.80 1.31
N GLY A 78 17.41 -5.30 1.97
CA GLY A 78 16.05 -4.82 1.77
C GLY A 78 15.76 -3.61 2.65
N TYR A 79 15.01 -2.63 2.17
CA TYR A 79 14.60 -1.53 3.01
C TYR A 79 13.34 -1.88 3.81
N MET A 80 13.26 -1.35 5.02
CA MET A 80 12.07 -1.41 5.86
C MET A 80 11.58 0.03 6.11
N PRO A 81 10.46 0.43 5.52
CA PRO A 81 9.94 1.79 5.68
C PRO A 81 9.50 2.05 7.12
N LEU A 82 9.96 3.16 7.68
CA LEU A 82 9.60 3.66 9.00
C LEU A 82 9.07 5.09 8.84
N HIS A 83 7.74 5.23 8.75
CA HIS A 83 7.13 6.55 8.54
C HIS A 83 7.18 7.37 9.83
N PRO A 84 7.69 8.62 9.82
CA PRO A 84 7.85 9.44 11.02
C PRO A 84 6.55 9.73 11.81
N GLU A 85 5.41 9.73 11.14
CA GLU A 85 4.10 9.97 11.77
C GLU A 85 3.48 8.72 12.43
N LEU A 86 4.11 7.53 12.28
CA LEU A 86 3.64 6.34 12.99
C LEU A 86 3.96 6.42 14.49
N PRO A 87 3.12 5.81 15.34
CA PRO A 87 3.39 5.73 16.78
C PRO A 87 4.77 5.14 17.08
N GLN A 88 5.52 5.78 18.00
CA GLN A 88 6.89 5.39 18.31
C GLN A 88 6.99 3.95 18.86
N GLU A 89 6.01 3.50 19.63
CA GLU A 89 5.95 2.13 20.15
C GLU A 89 5.78 1.12 19.01
N ARG A 90 4.95 1.46 18.02
CA ARG A 90 4.77 0.62 16.81
C ARG A 90 6.08 0.53 16.00
N LEU A 91 6.76 1.66 15.80
CA LEU A 91 8.04 1.71 15.10
C LEU A 91 9.12 0.89 15.82
N ALA A 92 9.19 0.99 17.16
CA ALA A 92 10.12 0.20 17.96
C ALA A 92 9.82 -1.31 17.86
N ALA A 93 8.54 -1.70 17.91
CA ALA A 93 8.13 -3.10 17.72
C ALA A 93 8.49 -3.63 16.32
N MET A 94 8.29 -2.83 15.26
CA MET A 94 8.69 -3.18 13.90
C MET A 94 10.21 -3.36 13.78
N LEU A 95 11.01 -2.47 14.35
CA LEU A 95 12.48 -2.56 14.36
C LEU A 95 12.96 -3.83 15.09
N GLN A 96 12.44 -4.09 16.28
CA GLN A 96 12.78 -5.28 17.05
C GLN A 96 12.37 -6.56 16.31
N GLY A 97 11.14 -6.60 15.78
CA GLY A 97 10.62 -7.75 15.05
C GLY A 97 11.32 -8.01 13.70
N SER A 98 11.91 -6.98 13.08
CA SER A 98 12.64 -7.12 11.83
C SER A 98 14.06 -7.69 12.01
N GLY A 99 14.67 -7.48 13.16
CA GLY A 99 16.08 -7.71 13.41
C GLY A 99 17.00 -6.69 12.74
N ALA A 100 16.46 -5.56 12.27
CA ALA A 100 17.27 -4.48 11.68
C ALA A 100 18.16 -3.83 12.74
N GLN A 101 19.44 -3.65 12.43
CA GLN A 101 20.45 -3.06 13.32
C GLN A 101 20.86 -1.66 12.88
N VAL A 102 20.35 -1.18 11.76
CA VAL A 102 20.66 0.16 11.21
C VAL A 102 19.37 0.85 10.80
N ILE A 103 19.32 2.14 11.08
CA ILE A 103 18.34 3.08 10.52
C ILE A 103 19.09 4.08 9.66
N VAL A 104 18.64 4.26 8.41
CA VAL A 104 19.00 5.39 7.56
C VAL A 104 17.91 6.45 7.71
N THR A 105 18.31 7.69 7.97
CA THR A 105 17.38 8.81 8.16
C THR A 105 17.87 10.07 7.47
N SER A 106 16.94 10.98 7.13
CA SER A 106 17.30 12.32 6.66
C SER A 106 17.73 13.21 7.83
N PRO A 107 18.50 14.28 7.59
CA PRO A 107 18.86 15.26 8.61
C PRO A 107 17.64 15.85 9.34
N ALA A 108 16.52 16.03 8.63
CA ALA A 108 15.29 16.56 9.19
C ALA A 108 14.64 15.65 10.26
N HIS A 109 14.93 14.36 10.20
CA HIS A 109 14.34 13.35 11.10
C HIS A 109 15.39 12.71 12.05
N ALA A 110 16.61 13.24 12.11
CA ALA A 110 17.74 12.65 12.84
C ALA A 110 17.45 12.44 14.33
N ASP A 111 16.98 13.48 15.02
CA ASP A 111 16.69 13.41 16.46
C ASP A 111 15.60 12.38 16.78
N ALA A 112 14.56 12.32 15.97
CA ALA A 112 13.47 11.35 16.12
C ALA A 112 13.94 9.91 15.87
N ALA A 113 14.81 9.68 14.88
CA ALA A 113 15.39 8.37 14.61
C ALA A 113 16.33 7.92 15.74
N ILE A 114 17.13 8.83 16.32
CA ILE A 114 17.97 8.56 17.49
C ILE A 114 17.12 8.20 18.69
N ALA A 115 16.04 8.95 18.95
CA ALA A 115 15.11 8.65 20.03
C ALA A 115 14.40 7.30 19.85
N LEU A 116 14.05 6.94 18.60
CA LEU A 116 13.46 5.64 18.28
C LEU A 116 14.48 4.52 18.53
N ALA A 117 15.72 4.67 18.06
CA ALA A 117 16.79 3.69 18.29
C ALA A 117 17.05 3.44 19.79
N ALA A 118 16.98 4.47 20.61
CA ALA A 118 17.17 4.38 22.07
C ALA A 118 16.03 3.62 22.79
N ARG A 119 14.87 3.46 22.16
CA ARG A 119 13.74 2.66 22.70
C ARG A 119 13.90 1.16 22.46
N CYS A 120 14.77 0.78 21.51
CA CYS A 120 14.98 -0.63 21.19
C CYS A 120 15.92 -1.30 22.21
N SER A 121 15.65 -2.55 22.56
CA SER A 121 16.49 -3.36 23.46
C SER A 121 17.84 -3.74 22.83
N SER A 122 17.89 -3.86 21.50
CA SER A 122 19.11 -4.09 20.73
C SER A 122 19.78 -2.77 20.35
N LYS A 123 21.11 -2.78 20.17
CA LYS A 123 21.84 -1.61 19.69
C LYS A 123 21.48 -1.36 18.23
N ILE A 124 20.89 -0.19 17.95
CA ILE A 124 20.56 0.28 16.60
C ILE A 124 21.52 1.43 16.24
N HIS A 125 22.17 1.32 15.09
CA HIS A 125 23.00 2.38 14.55
C HIS A 125 22.13 3.32 13.70
N VAL A 126 22.25 4.64 13.90
CA VAL A 126 21.55 5.65 13.11
C VAL A 126 22.54 6.30 12.17
N ILE A 127 22.29 6.17 10.87
CA ILE A 127 23.02 6.84 9.81
C ILE A 127 22.19 8.04 9.37
N ILE A 128 22.68 9.24 9.65
CA ILE A 128 22.12 10.46 9.09
C ILE A 128 22.65 10.57 7.67
N ALA A 129 21.78 10.38 6.69
CA ALA A 129 22.17 10.27 5.31
C ALA A 129 22.80 11.57 4.79
N ASP A 130 24.05 11.50 4.40
CA ASP A 130 24.67 12.50 3.55
C ASP A 130 24.36 12.14 2.09
N ALA A 131 23.24 12.64 1.60
CA ALA A 131 22.79 12.43 0.23
C ALA A 131 23.52 13.39 -0.72
N ASP A 132 24.84 13.25 -0.84
CA ASP A 132 25.68 14.09 -1.70
C ASP A 132 25.30 13.89 -3.18
N VAL A 133 24.57 14.85 -3.73
CA VAL A 133 24.12 14.85 -5.14
C VAL A 133 25.20 15.30 -6.13
N ASN A 134 26.26 15.93 -5.65
CA ASN A 134 27.35 16.47 -6.45
C ASN A 134 28.63 15.61 -6.36
N GLY A 135 28.55 14.51 -5.63
CA GLY A 135 29.66 13.57 -5.47
C GLY A 135 30.12 12.96 -6.81
N THR A 136 31.34 12.53 -6.83
CA THR A 136 31.94 11.81 -7.97
C THR A 136 32.32 10.39 -7.56
N LYS A 137 31.53 9.78 -6.64
CA LYS A 137 31.80 8.39 -6.24
C LYS A 137 31.70 7.47 -7.44
N ALA A 138 32.74 6.68 -7.64
CA ALA A 138 32.71 5.63 -8.65
C ALA A 138 31.56 4.66 -8.37
N VAL A 139 30.89 4.21 -9.41
CA VAL A 139 29.88 3.16 -9.28
C VAL A 139 30.59 1.85 -8.97
N GLU A 140 30.63 1.49 -7.70
CA GLU A 140 31.08 0.17 -7.31
C GLU A 140 30.02 -0.88 -7.67
N PRO A 141 30.42 -2.14 -7.92
CA PRO A 141 29.46 -3.22 -8.14
C PRO A 141 28.49 -3.34 -6.95
N SER A 142 27.20 -3.50 -7.24
CA SER A 142 26.21 -3.77 -6.21
C SER A 142 26.50 -5.11 -5.53
N THR A 143 26.18 -5.21 -4.25
CA THR A 143 26.16 -6.49 -3.54
C THR A 143 24.77 -7.09 -3.69
N PRO A 144 24.59 -8.23 -4.36
CA PRO A 144 23.28 -8.82 -4.52
C PRO A 144 22.69 -9.24 -3.17
N GLY A 145 21.45 -8.83 -2.88
CA GLY A 145 20.68 -9.26 -1.73
C GLY A 145 19.33 -9.83 -2.16
N PRO A 146 18.74 -10.77 -1.41
CA PRO A 146 17.52 -11.44 -1.84
C PRO A 146 16.27 -10.56 -1.71
N TYR A 147 16.24 -9.64 -0.76
CA TYR A 147 15.03 -8.88 -0.43
C TYR A 147 15.01 -7.50 -1.05
N ALA A 148 13.81 -7.07 -1.48
CA ALA A 148 13.52 -5.71 -1.86
C ALA A 148 13.13 -4.89 -0.63
N TYR A 149 12.14 -5.37 0.11
CA TYR A 149 11.63 -4.68 1.29
C TYR A 149 10.98 -5.62 2.29
N LEU A 150 10.79 -5.10 3.52
CA LEU A 150 9.96 -5.69 4.56
C LEU A 150 8.86 -4.68 4.89
N LEU A 151 7.61 -4.98 4.54
CA LEU A 151 6.46 -4.16 4.89
C LEU A 151 5.65 -4.79 6.02
N TYR A 152 5.21 -3.96 6.96
CA TYR A 152 4.36 -4.39 8.04
C TYR A 152 2.90 -4.07 7.75
N THR A 153 2.06 -5.11 7.76
CA THR A 153 0.62 -4.99 7.62
C THR A 153 -0.06 -5.17 8.98
N SER A 154 -1.30 -4.70 9.11
CA SER A 154 -2.12 -4.93 10.29
C SER A 154 -2.27 -6.44 10.57
N GLY A 155 -2.28 -6.82 11.84
CA GLY A 155 -2.43 -8.20 12.28
C GLY A 155 -3.70 -8.43 13.10
N SER A 156 -4.36 -9.56 12.91
CA SER A 156 -5.58 -9.92 13.65
C SER A 156 -5.38 -10.05 15.17
N THR A 157 -4.14 -10.24 15.61
CA THR A 157 -3.74 -10.33 17.03
C THR A 157 -3.37 -8.97 17.63
N GLY A 158 -3.50 -7.87 16.88
CA GLY A 158 -3.06 -6.53 17.30
C GLY A 158 -1.56 -6.27 17.11
N VAL A 159 -0.78 -7.27 16.71
CA VAL A 159 0.65 -7.12 16.42
C VAL A 159 0.85 -7.07 14.90
N PRO A 160 1.55 -6.05 14.37
CA PRO A 160 1.83 -5.98 12.95
C PRO A 160 2.64 -7.18 12.47
N LYS A 161 2.28 -7.73 11.31
CA LYS A 161 2.98 -8.84 10.66
C LYS A 161 3.86 -8.34 9.53
N GLY A 162 5.14 -8.72 9.51
CA GLY A 162 6.09 -8.35 8.46
C GLY A 162 5.94 -9.25 7.24
N VAL A 163 5.83 -8.67 6.05
CA VAL A 163 5.81 -9.37 4.77
C VAL A 163 7.13 -9.10 4.06
N PRO A 164 8.06 -10.08 4.03
CA PRO A 164 9.32 -9.94 3.32
C PRO A 164 9.10 -10.16 1.83
N ILE A 165 9.40 -9.17 1.01
CA ILE A 165 9.28 -9.28 -0.44
C ILE A 165 10.68 -9.35 -1.06
N ARG A 166 10.87 -10.39 -1.88
CA ARG A 166 12.11 -10.59 -2.60
C ARG A 166 12.21 -9.65 -3.81
N GLN A 167 13.43 -9.33 -4.22
CA GLN A 167 13.66 -8.59 -5.46
C GLN A 167 13.05 -9.32 -6.66
N SER A 168 13.14 -10.66 -6.71
CA SER A 168 12.53 -11.48 -7.75
C SER A 168 11.00 -11.36 -7.82
N ASN A 169 10.33 -11.19 -6.67
CA ASN A 169 8.87 -10.98 -6.67
C ASN A 169 8.50 -9.65 -7.34
N VAL A 170 9.23 -8.56 -7.00
CA VAL A 170 9.02 -7.24 -7.60
C VAL A 170 9.35 -7.26 -9.09
N LEU A 171 10.45 -7.88 -9.49
CA LEU A 171 10.84 -8.00 -10.89
C LEU A 171 9.80 -8.75 -11.73
N ALA A 172 9.20 -9.81 -11.18
CA ALA A 172 8.11 -10.54 -11.82
C ALA A 172 6.89 -9.62 -12.05
N TYR A 173 6.51 -8.84 -11.03
CA TYR A 173 5.45 -7.84 -11.14
C TYR A 173 5.76 -6.77 -12.21
N LEU A 174 6.94 -6.16 -12.15
CA LEU A 174 7.35 -5.10 -13.08
C LEU A 174 7.38 -5.59 -14.53
N SER A 175 7.82 -6.83 -14.77
CA SER A 175 7.81 -7.43 -16.10
C SER A 175 6.39 -7.52 -16.70
N GLU A 176 5.39 -7.87 -15.90
CA GLU A 176 4.00 -7.87 -16.33
C GLU A 176 3.48 -6.44 -16.59
N MET A 177 3.82 -5.49 -15.71
CA MET A 177 3.39 -4.11 -15.86
C MET A 177 4.07 -3.41 -17.05
N GLU A 178 5.34 -3.68 -17.33
CA GLU A 178 6.01 -3.19 -18.54
C GLU A 178 5.26 -3.64 -19.80
N ARG A 179 4.83 -4.90 -19.83
CA ARG A 179 4.05 -5.45 -20.96
C ARG A 179 2.67 -4.81 -21.08
N ILE A 180 1.97 -4.57 -19.97
CA ILE A 180 0.60 -4.05 -19.94
C ILE A 180 0.56 -2.55 -20.19
N ALA A 181 1.35 -1.77 -19.43
CA ALA A 181 1.34 -0.31 -19.47
C ALA A 181 2.20 0.26 -20.62
N ALA A 182 3.17 -0.53 -21.12
CA ALA A 182 4.14 -0.13 -22.15
C ALA A 182 4.75 1.26 -21.84
N PRO A 183 5.36 1.45 -20.66
CA PRO A 183 5.90 2.74 -20.28
C PRO A 183 7.15 3.08 -21.11
N THR A 184 7.43 4.38 -21.20
CA THR A 184 8.57 4.90 -21.98
C THR A 184 9.36 5.92 -21.18
N ALA A 185 10.54 6.26 -21.65
CA ALA A 185 11.33 7.31 -21.05
C ALA A 185 10.65 8.69 -21.09
N ALA A 186 9.69 8.94 -21.98
CA ALA A 186 8.96 10.20 -22.04
C ALA A 186 7.89 10.34 -20.94
N ASP A 187 7.59 9.28 -20.22
CA ASP A 187 6.52 9.28 -19.23
C ASP A 187 6.88 10.00 -17.95
N ARG A 188 5.85 10.62 -17.38
CA ARG A 188 5.86 11.28 -16.08
C ARG A 188 4.85 10.56 -15.16
N PHE A 189 5.37 9.94 -14.13
CA PHE A 189 4.60 9.13 -13.20
C PHE A 189 4.22 9.94 -11.96
N THR A 190 3.01 9.75 -11.46
CA THR A 190 2.67 10.19 -10.10
C THR A 190 3.35 9.31 -9.06
N GLN A 191 3.64 9.87 -7.88
CA GLN A 191 3.98 9.08 -6.69
C GLN A 191 3.05 9.53 -5.55
N LEU A 192 1.90 8.88 -5.45
CA LEU A 192 0.82 9.26 -4.53
C LEU A 192 0.86 8.47 -3.22
N PHE A 193 1.38 7.26 -3.25
CA PHE A 193 1.37 6.34 -2.11
C PHE A 193 2.48 6.65 -1.12
N GLU A 194 2.19 6.44 0.17
CA GLU A 194 3.23 6.40 1.17
C GLU A 194 4.14 5.19 0.93
N PHE A 195 5.44 5.33 1.18
CA PHE A 195 6.41 4.27 0.91
C PHE A 195 6.30 3.07 1.89
N THR A 196 5.45 3.19 2.91
CA THR A 196 4.99 2.08 3.75
C THR A 196 3.97 1.16 3.07
N PHE A 197 3.54 1.52 1.84
CA PHE A 197 2.65 0.72 0.99
C PHE A 197 3.42 0.20 -0.21
N ASP A 198 3.21 -1.08 -0.54
CA ASP A 198 3.80 -1.70 -1.72
C ASP A 198 3.33 -1.09 -3.06
N LEU A 199 2.17 -0.43 -3.08
CA LEU A 199 1.70 0.32 -4.25
C LEU A 199 2.68 1.43 -4.65
N SER A 200 3.46 2.00 -3.72
CA SER A 200 4.52 2.97 -4.03
C SER A 200 5.63 2.39 -4.92
N VAL A 201 5.89 1.10 -4.78
CA VAL A 201 6.92 0.36 -5.53
C VAL A 201 6.59 0.30 -7.02
N HIS A 202 5.28 0.24 -7.36
CA HIS A 202 4.81 0.33 -8.74
C HIS A 202 5.31 1.61 -9.42
N ASP A 203 4.94 2.75 -8.87
CA ASP A 203 5.30 4.04 -9.45
C ASP A 203 6.80 4.23 -9.55
N ILE A 204 7.51 3.94 -8.46
CA ILE A 204 8.95 4.19 -8.32
C ILE A 204 9.76 3.35 -9.30
N PHE A 205 9.62 2.04 -9.23
CA PHE A 205 10.50 1.15 -10.00
C PHE A 205 10.05 0.98 -11.45
N LEU A 206 8.73 1.07 -11.75
CA LEU A 206 8.27 1.07 -13.14
C LEU A 206 8.74 2.32 -13.89
N CYS A 207 8.69 3.48 -13.22
CA CYS A 207 9.21 4.74 -13.74
C CYS A 207 10.71 4.64 -14.06
N TRP A 208 11.49 4.19 -13.08
CA TRP A 208 12.95 4.18 -13.22
C TRP A 208 13.46 3.04 -14.10
N ALA A 209 12.71 1.97 -14.27
CA ALA A 209 13.06 0.90 -15.21
C ALA A 209 13.15 1.39 -16.68
N VAL A 210 12.36 2.40 -17.02
CA VAL A 210 12.27 2.92 -18.39
C VAL A 210 12.91 4.30 -18.59
N GLY A 211 13.51 4.88 -17.55
CA GLY A 211 14.09 6.22 -17.62
C GLY A 211 13.04 7.34 -17.59
N GLY A 212 11.86 7.11 -16.99
CA GLY A 212 10.79 8.10 -16.79
C GLY A 212 11.13 9.15 -15.75
N THR A 213 10.19 10.05 -15.45
CA THR A 213 10.30 11.05 -14.39
C THR A 213 9.25 10.77 -13.33
N LEU A 214 9.67 10.53 -12.09
CA LEU A 214 8.79 10.36 -10.94
C LEU A 214 8.46 11.73 -10.34
N VAL A 215 7.18 12.04 -10.16
CA VAL A 215 6.71 13.34 -9.66
C VAL A 215 5.93 13.14 -8.37
N VAL A 216 6.45 13.69 -7.30
CA VAL A 216 5.89 13.60 -5.95
C VAL A 216 5.11 14.88 -5.65
N PRO A 217 3.80 14.81 -5.39
CA PRO A 217 3.01 15.99 -5.07
C PRO A 217 3.31 16.52 -3.66
N SER A 218 3.21 17.84 -3.48
CA SER A 218 3.11 18.44 -2.15
C SER A 218 1.75 18.14 -1.49
N ARG A 219 1.62 18.42 -0.19
CA ARG A 219 0.33 18.26 0.53
C ARG A 219 -0.78 19.10 -0.11
N GLU A 220 -0.47 20.34 -0.54
CA GLU A 220 -1.43 21.22 -1.21
C GLU A 220 -1.84 20.68 -2.58
N GLN A 221 -0.91 20.11 -3.33
CA GLN A 221 -1.19 19.49 -4.64
C GLN A 221 -2.07 18.24 -4.52
N LEU A 222 -1.96 17.49 -3.41
CA LEU A 222 -2.86 16.36 -3.12
C LEU A 222 -4.32 16.79 -2.90
N LEU A 223 -4.58 18.06 -2.52
CA LEU A 223 -5.92 18.62 -2.40
C LEU A 223 -6.53 19.00 -3.77
N ALA A 224 -5.72 19.09 -4.83
CA ALA A 224 -6.15 19.43 -6.17
C ALA A 224 -5.51 18.51 -7.25
N PRO A 225 -5.78 17.18 -7.22
CA PRO A 225 -5.05 16.22 -8.03
C PRO A 225 -5.15 16.43 -9.54
N ALA A 226 -6.32 16.88 -10.05
CA ALA A 226 -6.48 17.19 -11.47
C ALA A 226 -5.63 18.39 -11.92
N ALA A 227 -5.45 19.40 -11.06
CA ALA A 227 -4.54 20.51 -11.32
C ALA A 227 -3.08 20.06 -11.29
N PHE A 228 -2.72 19.19 -10.33
CA PHE A 228 -1.40 18.57 -10.25
C PHE A 228 -1.06 17.80 -11.54
N VAL A 229 -1.99 16.97 -12.04
CA VAL A 229 -1.80 16.23 -13.30
C VAL A 229 -1.49 17.19 -14.46
N ARG A 230 -2.26 18.28 -14.60
CA ARG A 230 -2.06 19.25 -15.68
C ARG A 230 -0.74 20.01 -15.56
N SER A 231 -0.47 20.57 -14.36
CA SER A 231 0.70 21.44 -14.15
C SER A 231 2.03 20.69 -14.30
N ASN A 232 2.02 19.38 -14.04
CA ASN A 232 3.21 18.53 -14.13
C ASN A 232 3.24 17.65 -15.39
N ALA A 233 2.24 17.82 -16.31
CA ALA A 233 2.11 17.01 -17.52
C ALA A 233 2.21 15.49 -17.24
N ILE A 234 1.53 15.03 -16.19
CA ILE A 234 1.53 13.62 -15.81
C ILE A 234 0.92 12.77 -16.91
N THR A 235 1.56 11.66 -17.23
CA THR A 235 1.13 10.71 -18.27
C THR A 235 0.70 9.37 -17.70
N CYS A 236 1.26 8.97 -16.55
CA CYS A 236 0.95 7.73 -15.86
C CYS A 236 0.42 8.04 -14.46
N TRP A 237 -0.79 7.55 -14.19
CA TRP A 237 -1.49 7.73 -12.92
C TRP A 237 -1.73 6.39 -12.25
N PHE A 238 -1.39 6.29 -10.96
CA PHE A 238 -1.74 5.14 -10.14
C PHE A 238 -2.26 5.61 -8.78
N ALA A 239 -3.47 5.19 -8.43
CA ALA A 239 -4.12 5.62 -7.19
C ALA A 239 -5.13 4.58 -6.68
N VAL A 240 -5.62 4.79 -5.47
CA VAL A 240 -6.80 4.08 -4.97
C VAL A 240 -8.08 4.69 -5.54
N PRO A 241 -9.16 3.92 -5.74
CA PRO A 241 -10.45 4.42 -6.19
C PRO A 241 -11.03 5.57 -5.35
N SER A 242 -10.81 5.58 -4.04
CA SER A 242 -11.26 6.67 -3.16
C SER A 242 -10.66 8.04 -3.49
N MET A 243 -9.45 8.09 -4.07
CA MET A 243 -8.87 9.35 -4.58
C MET A 243 -9.69 9.90 -5.76
N ALA A 244 -10.04 9.05 -6.72
CA ALA A 244 -10.90 9.45 -7.83
C ALA A 244 -12.32 9.82 -7.37
N LEU A 245 -12.86 9.12 -6.37
CA LEU A 245 -14.15 9.47 -5.75
C LEU A 245 -14.10 10.84 -5.07
N LEU A 246 -12.99 11.18 -4.40
CA LEU A 246 -12.78 12.53 -3.86
C LEU A 246 -12.76 13.57 -4.96
N MET A 247 -12.05 13.32 -6.07
CA MET A 247 -12.01 14.21 -7.24
C MET A 247 -13.39 14.40 -7.86
N ASP A 248 -14.22 13.36 -7.93
CA ASP A 248 -15.62 13.45 -8.40
C ASP A 248 -16.48 14.34 -7.48
N ARG A 249 -16.39 14.12 -6.16
CA ARG A 249 -17.09 14.95 -5.17
C ARG A 249 -16.67 16.43 -5.23
N MET A 250 -15.41 16.68 -5.50
CA MET A 250 -14.86 18.04 -5.71
C MET A 250 -15.21 18.59 -7.10
N ARG A 251 -15.94 17.84 -7.95
CA ARG A 251 -16.31 18.20 -9.33
C ARG A 251 -15.12 18.52 -10.23
N THR A 252 -13.98 17.85 -10.01
CA THR A 252 -12.77 18.06 -10.81
C THR A 252 -12.60 17.06 -11.96
N LEU A 253 -13.48 16.04 -12.05
CA LEU A 253 -13.54 15.08 -13.16
C LEU A 253 -14.40 15.58 -14.33
N SER A 254 -14.23 16.85 -14.74
CA SER A 254 -14.90 17.35 -15.94
C SER A 254 -14.33 16.73 -17.22
N PRO A 255 -15.12 16.58 -18.30
CA PRO A 255 -14.62 16.01 -19.55
C PRO A 255 -13.37 16.75 -20.05
N GLY A 256 -12.31 15.97 -20.38
CA GLY A 256 -11.03 16.50 -20.85
C GLY A 256 -10.18 17.19 -19.77
N ALA A 257 -10.48 17.03 -18.48
CA ALA A 257 -9.73 17.66 -17.39
C ALA A 257 -8.25 17.23 -17.33
N MET A 258 -7.93 15.99 -17.78
CA MET A 258 -6.59 15.40 -17.69
C MET A 258 -6.16 14.77 -19.03
N PRO A 259 -5.99 15.58 -20.12
CA PRO A 259 -5.73 15.04 -21.45
C PRO A 259 -4.32 14.46 -21.62
N SER A 260 -3.39 14.77 -20.73
CA SER A 260 -2.02 14.23 -20.74
C SER A 260 -1.93 12.78 -20.29
N LEU A 261 -2.91 12.30 -19.51
CA LEU A 261 -2.91 10.89 -19.06
C LEU A 261 -3.10 9.95 -20.25
N ARG A 262 -2.17 9.02 -20.40
CA ARG A 262 -2.24 7.92 -21.37
C ARG A 262 -2.46 6.56 -20.69
N PHE A 263 -2.17 6.48 -19.39
CA PHE A 263 -2.32 5.29 -18.58
C PHE A 263 -2.82 5.67 -17.18
N SER A 264 -3.87 5.00 -16.73
CA SER A 264 -4.41 5.13 -15.38
C SER A 264 -4.64 3.74 -14.80
N ALA A 265 -4.12 3.49 -13.61
CA ALA A 265 -4.39 2.27 -12.88
C ALA A 265 -4.99 2.57 -11.52
N PHE A 266 -5.91 1.71 -11.08
CA PHE A 266 -6.52 1.74 -9.76
C PHE A 266 -6.27 0.40 -9.06
N CYS A 267 -5.95 0.46 -7.78
CA CYS A 267 -5.73 -0.72 -6.96
C CYS A 267 -6.13 -0.45 -5.50
N GLY A 268 -6.30 -1.50 -4.74
CA GLY A 268 -6.43 -1.40 -3.29
C GLY A 268 -7.86 -1.30 -2.77
N GLU A 269 -8.84 -0.93 -3.58
CA GLU A 269 -10.25 -0.81 -3.22
C GLU A 269 -11.16 -1.27 -4.36
N PRO A 270 -12.46 -1.55 -4.10
CA PRO A 270 -13.43 -1.76 -5.17
C PRO A 270 -13.52 -0.55 -6.10
N LEU A 271 -13.57 -0.77 -7.40
CA LEU A 271 -13.64 0.28 -8.41
C LEU A 271 -15.07 0.39 -8.98
N PRO A 272 -15.84 1.44 -8.66
CA PRO A 272 -17.20 1.62 -9.18
C PRO A 272 -17.21 1.91 -10.68
N VAL A 273 -18.14 1.30 -11.39
CA VAL A 273 -18.33 1.49 -12.84
C VAL A 273 -18.61 2.96 -13.19
N ASP A 274 -19.48 3.62 -12.44
CA ASP A 274 -19.84 5.00 -12.71
C ASP A 274 -18.65 5.96 -12.50
N LEU A 275 -17.78 5.65 -11.54
CA LEU A 275 -16.55 6.40 -11.32
C LEU A 275 -15.57 6.25 -12.50
N VAL A 276 -15.39 5.03 -13.01
CA VAL A 276 -14.53 4.78 -14.19
C VAL A 276 -15.09 5.46 -15.43
N ARG A 277 -16.40 5.46 -15.64
CA ARG A 277 -17.04 6.19 -16.76
C ARG A 277 -16.71 7.68 -16.70
N LYS A 278 -16.83 8.31 -15.52
CA LYS A 278 -16.44 9.72 -15.32
C LYS A 278 -14.95 9.94 -15.54
N TRP A 279 -14.11 9.02 -15.02
CA TRP A 279 -12.65 9.06 -15.22
C TRP A 279 -12.27 9.04 -16.70
N THR A 280 -12.87 8.13 -17.48
CA THR A 280 -12.59 8.04 -18.93
C THR A 280 -13.05 9.26 -19.73
N LEU A 281 -14.03 10.02 -19.25
CA LEU A 281 -14.39 11.31 -19.84
C LEU A 281 -13.38 12.40 -19.46
N ALA A 282 -12.91 12.40 -18.20
CA ALA A 282 -11.94 13.37 -17.71
C ALA A 282 -10.54 13.14 -18.31
N ALA A 283 -10.15 11.88 -18.53
CA ALA A 283 -8.88 11.46 -19.11
C ALA A 283 -9.11 10.72 -20.44
N PRO A 284 -9.49 11.41 -21.54
CA PRO A 284 -9.98 10.79 -22.76
C PRO A 284 -8.93 9.95 -23.50
N ASN A 285 -7.66 10.20 -23.28
CA ASN A 285 -6.54 9.49 -23.92
C ASN A 285 -6.00 8.33 -23.08
N SER A 286 -6.53 8.17 -21.85
CA SER A 286 -6.02 7.18 -20.91
C SER A 286 -6.63 5.80 -21.14
N ARG A 287 -5.78 4.77 -21.18
CA ARG A 287 -6.18 3.39 -20.89
C ARG A 287 -6.39 3.29 -19.37
N VAL A 288 -7.43 2.59 -18.95
CA VAL A 288 -7.78 2.47 -17.52
C VAL A 288 -7.75 1.02 -17.09
N LEU A 289 -6.97 0.71 -16.07
CA LEU A 289 -6.85 -0.61 -15.48
C LEU A 289 -7.37 -0.65 -14.06
N ASN A 290 -8.08 -1.73 -13.73
CA ASN A 290 -8.32 -2.16 -12.36
C ASN A 290 -7.35 -3.28 -12.02
N LEU A 291 -6.50 -3.04 -11.02
CA LEU A 291 -5.50 -3.99 -10.54
C LEU A 291 -5.93 -4.52 -9.16
N TYR A 292 -5.62 -5.77 -8.89
CA TYR A 292 -5.89 -6.36 -7.58
C TYR A 292 -4.73 -7.25 -7.14
N GLY A 293 -4.39 -7.14 -5.87
CA GLY A 293 -3.46 -8.00 -5.15
C GLY A 293 -3.35 -7.60 -3.67
N PRO A 294 -3.06 -8.54 -2.78
CA PRO A 294 -2.57 -8.26 -1.44
C PRO A 294 -1.04 -8.10 -1.44
N THR A 295 -0.49 -7.51 -0.38
CA THR A 295 0.96 -7.34 -0.20
C THR A 295 1.70 -8.67 -0.25
N GLU A 296 1.11 -9.75 0.23
CA GLU A 296 1.63 -11.13 0.21
C GLU A 296 1.77 -11.70 -1.22
N ALA A 297 1.14 -11.05 -2.23
CA ALA A 297 1.28 -11.37 -3.65
C ALA A 297 1.94 -10.24 -4.44
N THR A 298 2.66 -9.36 -3.78
CA THR A 298 3.50 -8.28 -4.33
C THR A 298 2.72 -7.32 -5.22
N ILE A 299 2.17 -6.29 -4.60
CA ILE A 299 1.49 -5.14 -5.24
C ILE A 299 0.14 -5.53 -5.86
N ALA A 300 0.16 -6.14 -7.05
CA ALA A 300 -1.02 -6.63 -7.75
C ALA A 300 -0.66 -7.86 -8.56
N ILE A 301 -1.61 -8.77 -8.73
CA ILE A 301 -1.40 -10.06 -9.41
C ILE A 301 -2.50 -10.37 -10.42
N THR A 302 -3.56 -9.56 -10.47
CA THR A 302 -4.59 -9.60 -11.52
C THR A 302 -4.81 -8.22 -12.10
N ALA A 303 -5.30 -8.16 -13.34
CA ALA A 303 -5.63 -6.93 -14.05
C ALA A 303 -6.89 -7.08 -14.90
N HIS A 304 -7.67 -6.01 -14.94
CA HIS A 304 -8.76 -5.80 -15.88
C HIS A 304 -8.57 -4.46 -16.58
N GLU A 305 -8.53 -4.46 -17.92
CA GLU A 305 -8.51 -3.23 -18.70
C GLU A 305 -9.95 -2.83 -19.07
N TRP A 306 -10.39 -1.70 -18.53
CA TRP A 306 -11.72 -1.15 -18.79
C TRP A 306 -11.89 -0.74 -20.25
N GLN A 307 -12.96 -1.22 -20.87
CA GLN A 307 -13.37 -0.81 -22.23
C GLN A 307 -14.57 0.14 -22.14
N ARG A 308 -14.56 1.24 -22.91
CA ARG A 308 -15.63 2.25 -22.86
C ARG A 308 -17.03 1.71 -23.18
N SER A 309 -17.08 0.66 -24.00
CA SER A 309 -18.31 -0.04 -24.35
C SER A 309 -18.68 -1.17 -23.37
N GLU A 310 -17.93 -1.31 -22.27
CA GLU A 310 -18.11 -2.43 -21.38
C GLU A 310 -19.33 -2.26 -20.48
N GLU A 311 -20.13 -3.31 -20.42
CA GLU A 311 -21.30 -3.41 -19.53
C GLU A 311 -21.08 -4.43 -18.40
N ARG A 312 -19.96 -5.20 -18.45
CA ARG A 312 -19.68 -6.23 -17.46
C ARG A 312 -19.36 -5.61 -16.10
N SER A 313 -20.21 -5.92 -15.16
CA SER A 313 -20.05 -5.50 -13.77
C SER A 313 -20.75 -6.46 -12.83
N HIS A 314 -20.33 -6.47 -11.58
CA HIS A 314 -21.06 -7.14 -10.52
C HIS A 314 -21.31 -6.14 -9.39
N LEU A 315 -22.56 -5.96 -9.01
CA LEU A 315 -22.97 -4.96 -8.01
C LEU A 315 -22.46 -3.53 -8.32
N GLY A 316 -22.36 -3.17 -9.60
CA GLY A 316 -21.87 -1.86 -10.04
C GLY A 316 -20.34 -1.69 -9.93
N LEU A 317 -19.60 -2.78 -9.72
CA LEU A 317 -18.14 -2.77 -9.61
C LEU A 317 -17.48 -3.36 -10.86
N VAL A 318 -16.35 -2.81 -11.23
CA VAL A 318 -15.47 -3.31 -12.29
C VAL A 318 -14.82 -4.63 -11.84
N PRO A 319 -14.66 -5.63 -12.72
CA PRO A 319 -13.94 -6.87 -12.40
C PRO A 319 -12.54 -6.57 -11.85
N ILE A 320 -12.05 -7.41 -10.95
CA ILE A 320 -10.64 -7.42 -10.56
C ILE A 320 -9.77 -8.14 -11.61
N GLY A 321 -10.39 -8.67 -12.64
CA GLY A 321 -9.77 -9.17 -13.86
C GLY A 321 -9.19 -10.56 -13.74
N LYS A 322 -8.18 -10.83 -14.58
CA LYS A 322 -7.53 -12.13 -14.70
C LYS A 322 -6.16 -12.09 -14.04
N PRO A 323 -5.70 -13.22 -13.49
CA PRO A 323 -4.31 -13.35 -13.09
C PRO A 323 -3.35 -13.01 -14.24
N PHE A 324 -2.23 -12.40 -13.91
CA PHE A 324 -1.15 -12.17 -14.89
C PHE A 324 -0.71 -13.50 -15.52
N PRO A 325 -0.18 -13.50 -16.75
CA PRO A 325 0.25 -14.73 -17.43
C PRO A 325 1.23 -15.59 -16.63
N SER A 326 2.11 -14.96 -15.83
CA SER A 326 3.05 -15.64 -14.95
C SER A 326 2.43 -16.11 -13.64
N ALA A 327 1.23 -15.64 -13.30
CA ALA A 327 0.53 -15.89 -12.04
C ALA A 327 -0.63 -16.88 -12.21
N ARG A 328 -1.21 -17.28 -11.08
CA ARG A 328 -2.36 -18.19 -11.01
C ARG A 328 -3.36 -17.72 -9.96
N GLY A 329 -4.64 -17.88 -10.28
CA GLY A 329 -5.73 -17.68 -9.36
C GLY A 329 -6.60 -18.93 -9.33
N LEU A 330 -6.71 -19.56 -8.17
CA LEU A 330 -7.65 -20.65 -7.93
C LEU A 330 -8.82 -20.12 -7.13
N VAL A 331 -10.04 -20.45 -7.55
CA VAL A 331 -11.27 -20.15 -6.80
C VAL A 331 -11.70 -21.45 -6.15
N LEU A 332 -11.61 -21.53 -4.81
CA LEU A 332 -11.92 -22.76 -4.08
C LEU A 332 -13.22 -22.60 -3.27
N SER A 333 -14.11 -23.59 -3.41
CA SER A 333 -15.28 -23.73 -2.56
C SER A 333 -14.88 -24.07 -1.11
N GLU A 334 -15.84 -24.05 -0.18
CA GLU A 334 -15.61 -24.49 1.21
C GLU A 334 -15.14 -25.95 1.31
N ALA A 335 -15.44 -26.78 0.32
CA ALA A 335 -14.95 -28.14 0.22
C ALA A 335 -13.50 -28.25 -0.31
N GLY A 336 -12.83 -27.12 -0.63
CA GLY A 336 -11.47 -27.09 -1.17
C GLY A 336 -11.38 -27.55 -2.64
N VAL A 337 -12.48 -27.53 -3.37
CA VAL A 337 -12.56 -27.91 -4.78
C VAL A 337 -12.70 -26.65 -5.64
N GLU A 338 -12.08 -26.64 -6.83
CA GLU A 338 -12.21 -25.51 -7.76
C GLU A 338 -13.66 -25.28 -8.17
N ALA A 339 -14.12 -24.03 -8.14
CA ALA A 339 -15.49 -23.62 -8.38
C ALA A 339 -15.54 -22.25 -9.09
N GLU A 340 -16.72 -21.89 -9.62
CA GLU A 340 -16.93 -20.55 -10.19
C GLU A 340 -17.04 -19.48 -9.11
N GLU A 341 -17.51 -19.82 -7.90
CA GLU A 341 -17.58 -18.93 -6.75
C GLU A 341 -16.93 -19.58 -5.53
N GLY A 342 -16.08 -18.83 -4.83
CA GLY A 342 -15.35 -19.32 -3.67
C GLY A 342 -14.29 -18.36 -3.17
N GLU A 343 -13.39 -18.86 -2.35
CA GLU A 343 -12.24 -18.11 -1.87
C GLU A 343 -11.12 -18.08 -2.91
N LEU A 344 -10.54 -16.90 -3.16
CA LEU A 344 -9.42 -16.74 -4.10
C LEU A 344 -8.11 -17.14 -3.45
N TRP A 345 -7.35 -17.98 -4.13
CA TRP A 345 -6.00 -18.39 -3.78
C TRP A 345 -5.04 -17.99 -4.91
N LEU A 346 -3.93 -17.36 -4.54
CA LEU A 346 -2.99 -16.76 -5.50
C LEU A 346 -1.66 -17.49 -5.49
N GLY A 347 -1.15 -17.85 -6.65
CA GLY A 347 0.13 -18.53 -6.85
C GLY A 347 0.96 -17.87 -7.95
N GLY A 348 2.25 -18.16 -7.95
CA GLY A 348 3.18 -17.65 -8.96
C GLY A 348 4.39 -16.94 -8.38
N PRO A 349 5.28 -16.38 -9.24
CA PRO A 349 6.56 -15.82 -8.82
C PRO A 349 6.45 -14.56 -7.95
N GLN A 350 5.28 -13.91 -7.93
CA GLN A 350 5.02 -12.73 -7.10
C GLN A 350 4.65 -13.07 -5.66
N VAL A 351 4.28 -14.32 -5.34
CA VAL A 351 3.84 -14.71 -4.00
C VAL A 351 5.03 -14.75 -3.05
N ALA A 352 4.90 -14.07 -1.92
CA ALA A 352 5.90 -14.04 -0.86
C ALA A 352 6.18 -15.42 -0.26
N GLU A 353 7.31 -15.56 0.43
CA GLU A 353 7.68 -16.83 1.07
C GLU A 353 6.88 -17.12 2.35
N GLY A 354 6.28 -16.10 2.93
CA GLY A 354 5.54 -16.16 4.19
C GLY A 354 5.68 -14.86 4.97
N TYR A 355 5.35 -14.90 6.25
CA TYR A 355 5.54 -13.78 7.17
C TYR A 355 6.89 -13.88 7.88
N TRP A 356 7.54 -12.72 8.05
CA TRP A 356 8.86 -12.63 8.64
C TRP A 356 8.86 -13.10 10.10
N GLN A 357 9.68 -14.08 10.41
CA GLN A 357 9.81 -14.68 11.75
C GLN A 357 8.48 -15.15 12.37
N ALA A 358 7.48 -15.48 11.55
CA ALA A 358 6.16 -15.91 12.00
C ALA A 358 5.70 -17.20 11.27
N PRO A 359 6.32 -18.36 11.57
CA PRO A 359 6.05 -19.62 10.88
C PRO A 359 4.60 -20.08 11.03
N GLU A 360 4.00 -19.93 12.20
CA GLU A 360 2.61 -20.34 12.46
C GLU A 360 1.61 -19.52 11.61
N LEU A 361 1.81 -18.21 11.48
CA LEU A 361 0.99 -17.38 10.60
C LEU A 361 1.24 -17.70 9.13
N THR A 362 2.48 -18.07 8.79
CA THR A 362 2.83 -18.50 7.44
C THR A 362 2.10 -19.77 7.06
N ASP A 363 2.10 -20.77 7.93
CA ASP A 363 1.44 -22.06 7.68
C ASP A 363 -0.11 -21.91 7.58
N GLN A 364 -0.70 -20.91 8.25
CA GLN A 364 -2.12 -20.60 8.15
C GLN A 364 -2.53 -19.91 6.84
N ALA A 365 -1.63 -19.15 6.24
CA ALA A 365 -1.93 -18.31 5.09
C ALA A 365 -1.32 -18.81 3.76
N PHE A 366 -0.23 -19.56 3.82
CA PHE A 366 0.49 -20.02 2.63
C PHE A 366 0.50 -21.54 2.59
N HIS A 367 -0.01 -22.12 1.52
CA HIS A 367 -0.18 -23.56 1.41
C HIS A 367 0.44 -24.11 0.14
N MET A 368 0.99 -25.32 0.23
CA MET A 368 1.38 -26.11 -0.94
C MET A 368 0.15 -26.84 -1.47
N ILE A 369 -0.30 -26.50 -2.66
CA ILE A 369 -1.43 -27.19 -3.31
C ILE A 369 -0.86 -28.21 -4.30
N PRO A 370 -1.12 -29.52 -4.11
CA PRO A 370 -0.58 -30.56 -4.98
C PRO A 370 -1.26 -30.63 -6.35
N LEU A 371 -2.41 -29.99 -6.51
CA LEU A 371 -3.21 -29.98 -7.73
C LEU A 371 -2.80 -28.79 -8.60
N GLN A 372 -1.87 -28.98 -9.54
CA GLN A 372 -1.51 -28.09 -10.64
C GLN A 372 -0.51 -26.95 -10.35
N PRO A 373 0.44 -26.76 -11.25
CA PRO A 373 1.76 -27.26 -10.99
C PRO A 373 2.19 -26.87 -9.60
N SER A 374 2.86 -27.79 -8.92
CA SER A 374 3.33 -27.69 -7.55
C SER A 374 3.91 -26.32 -7.23
N GLY A 375 3.24 -25.55 -6.38
CA GLY A 375 3.64 -24.21 -6.00
C GLY A 375 2.99 -23.80 -4.69
N ARG A 376 3.57 -22.77 -4.08
CA ARG A 376 2.99 -22.12 -2.91
C ARG A 376 1.87 -21.19 -3.36
N TYR A 377 0.75 -21.27 -2.66
CA TYR A 377 -0.39 -20.37 -2.84
C TYR A 377 -0.65 -19.59 -1.57
N TYR A 378 -0.98 -18.33 -1.74
CA TYR A 378 -1.46 -17.47 -0.67
C TYR A 378 -2.99 -17.50 -0.64
N ARG A 379 -3.55 -17.80 0.53
CA ARG A 379 -4.97 -17.76 0.83
C ARG A 379 -5.40 -16.34 1.14
N THR A 380 -6.19 -15.72 0.25
CA THR A 380 -6.44 -14.27 0.33
C THR A 380 -7.47 -13.87 1.39
N GLY A 381 -8.41 -14.75 1.72
CA GLY A 381 -9.62 -14.41 2.48
C GLY A 381 -10.64 -13.62 1.66
N ASP A 382 -10.42 -13.40 0.37
CA ASP A 382 -11.35 -12.73 -0.53
C ASP A 382 -12.23 -13.74 -1.26
N ARG A 383 -13.55 -13.57 -1.18
CA ARG A 383 -14.52 -14.33 -1.99
C ARG A 383 -14.68 -13.66 -3.33
N VAL A 384 -14.60 -14.46 -4.37
CA VAL A 384 -14.73 -14.01 -5.75
C VAL A 384 -15.67 -14.92 -6.54
N ARG A 385 -16.17 -14.40 -7.66
CA ARG A 385 -16.83 -15.17 -8.71
C ARG A 385 -16.04 -15.03 -10.00
N LYS A 386 -15.80 -16.13 -10.68
CA LYS A 386 -15.18 -16.21 -12.00
C LYS A 386 -16.27 -16.31 -13.05
N ASP A 387 -16.24 -15.46 -14.09
CA ASP A 387 -17.18 -15.52 -15.19
C ASP A 387 -16.73 -16.49 -16.30
N GLU A 388 -17.55 -16.66 -17.33
CA GLU A 388 -17.27 -17.51 -18.51
C GLU A 388 -16.04 -17.05 -19.33
N HIS A 389 -15.63 -15.78 -19.17
CA HIS A 389 -14.44 -15.22 -19.82
C HIS A 389 -13.19 -15.38 -18.95
N GLY A 390 -13.33 -15.87 -17.70
CA GLY A 390 -12.26 -16.04 -16.75
C GLY A 390 -11.91 -14.78 -15.95
N ASP A 391 -12.71 -13.72 -16.05
CA ASP A 391 -12.56 -12.52 -15.22
C ASP A 391 -13.11 -12.79 -13.80
N LEU A 392 -12.37 -12.33 -12.81
CA LEU A 392 -12.71 -12.43 -11.39
C LEU A 392 -13.48 -11.18 -10.94
N PHE A 393 -14.56 -11.40 -10.22
CA PHE A 393 -15.37 -10.37 -9.56
C PHE A 393 -15.23 -10.50 -8.06
N PHE A 394 -14.80 -9.45 -7.39
CA PHE A 394 -14.77 -9.41 -5.93
C PHE A 394 -16.20 -9.39 -5.37
N LEU A 395 -16.48 -10.26 -4.41
CA LEU A 395 -17.80 -10.36 -3.75
C LEU A 395 -17.78 -9.82 -2.33
N SER A 396 -16.88 -10.35 -1.51
CA SER A 396 -16.79 -10.02 -0.08
C SER A 396 -15.49 -10.56 0.51
N ARG A 397 -15.28 -10.32 1.81
CA ARG A 397 -14.26 -11.00 2.59
C ARG A 397 -14.85 -12.11 3.45
N THR A 398 -14.05 -13.15 3.70
CA THR A 398 -14.38 -14.24 4.65
C THR A 398 -14.11 -13.83 6.10
N ASP A 399 -13.27 -12.79 6.29
CA ASP A 399 -12.86 -12.25 7.59
C ASP A 399 -13.41 -10.83 7.82
N GLN A 400 -12.88 -10.15 8.85
CA GLN A 400 -13.33 -8.81 9.25
C GLN A 400 -12.41 -7.68 8.74
N GLN A 401 -11.46 -7.99 7.86
CA GLN A 401 -10.65 -6.98 7.24
C GLN A 401 -11.48 -6.04 6.38
N VAL A 402 -11.08 -4.78 6.37
CA VAL A 402 -11.67 -3.75 5.51
C VAL A 402 -10.58 -2.99 4.79
N LYS A 403 -10.92 -2.38 3.67
CA LYS A 403 -10.06 -1.41 3.00
C LYS A 403 -10.69 -0.03 3.16
N VAL A 404 -9.95 0.91 3.75
CA VAL A 404 -10.39 2.29 3.98
C VAL A 404 -9.33 3.23 3.43
N ARG A 405 -9.69 4.01 2.43
CA ARG A 405 -8.75 4.92 1.72
C ARG A 405 -7.48 4.19 1.26
N GLY A 406 -7.64 2.98 0.74
CA GLY A 406 -6.54 2.10 0.29
C GLY A 406 -5.83 1.32 1.39
N HIS A 407 -6.01 1.67 2.66
CA HIS A 407 -5.38 0.98 3.77
C HIS A 407 -6.11 -0.32 4.10
N ARG A 408 -5.37 -1.43 4.15
CA ARG A 408 -5.88 -2.72 4.63
C ARG A 408 -5.87 -2.73 6.15
N ILE A 409 -7.04 -2.79 6.77
CA ILE A 409 -7.23 -2.62 8.22
C ILE A 409 -7.87 -3.88 8.80
N GLU A 410 -7.20 -4.45 9.81
CA GLU A 410 -7.78 -5.43 10.71
C GLU A 410 -8.59 -4.68 11.79
N LEU A 411 -9.91 -4.76 11.71
CA LEU A 411 -10.76 -4.09 12.68
C LEU A 411 -10.52 -4.58 14.11
N GLU A 412 -10.04 -5.82 14.27
CA GLU A 412 -9.74 -6.40 15.58
C GLU A 412 -8.51 -5.74 16.24
N GLU A 413 -7.55 -5.20 15.49
CA GLU A 413 -6.43 -4.43 16.04
C GLU A 413 -6.95 -3.18 16.78
N ILE A 414 -7.92 -2.47 16.18
CA ILE A 414 -8.54 -1.29 16.82
C ILE A 414 -9.34 -1.71 18.04
N ASN A 415 -10.11 -2.79 17.94
CA ASN A 415 -10.90 -3.32 19.06
C ASN A 415 -9.98 -3.74 20.22
N HIS A 416 -8.85 -4.37 19.92
CA HIS A 416 -7.85 -4.78 20.91
C HIS A 416 -7.28 -3.55 21.66
N VAL A 417 -6.86 -2.51 20.95
CA VAL A 417 -6.35 -1.27 21.55
C VAL A 417 -7.39 -0.62 22.48
N LEU A 418 -8.65 -0.54 22.06
CA LEU A 418 -9.72 0.03 22.87
C LEU A 418 -10.00 -0.80 24.13
N ARG A 419 -9.89 -2.13 24.08
CA ARG A 419 -10.08 -3.02 25.23
C ARG A 419 -8.88 -2.99 26.19
N GLU A 420 -7.68 -3.31 25.67
CA GLU A 420 -6.51 -3.55 26.49
C GLU A 420 -5.87 -2.25 27.01
N GLN A 421 -5.80 -1.24 26.16
CA GLN A 421 -5.18 0.05 26.49
C GLN A 421 -6.22 1.07 26.97
N GLY A 422 -7.44 1.02 26.45
CA GLY A 422 -8.53 1.90 26.81
C GLY A 422 -9.38 1.41 27.99
N GLY A 423 -9.26 0.13 28.37
CA GLY A 423 -10.05 -0.49 29.44
C GLY A 423 -11.53 -0.62 29.11
N ALA A 424 -11.92 -0.66 27.83
CA ALA A 424 -13.30 -0.86 27.44
C ALA A 424 -13.70 -2.35 27.60
N ALA A 425 -14.79 -2.62 28.30
CA ALA A 425 -15.28 -4.00 28.51
C ALA A 425 -15.61 -4.71 27.17
N PHE A 426 -16.01 -3.96 26.17
CA PHE A 426 -16.12 -4.41 24.80
C PHE A 426 -15.72 -3.29 23.82
N ALA A 427 -15.27 -3.66 22.63
CA ALA A 427 -15.10 -2.75 21.51
C ALA A 427 -15.48 -3.45 20.21
N ARG A 428 -16.15 -2.74 19.30
CA ARG A 428 -16.48 -3.23 17.98
C ARG A 428 -16.39 -2.12 16.95
N THR A 429 -15.44 -2.24 16.04
CA THR A 429 -15.24 -1.27 14.97
C THR A 429 -15.90 -1.75 13.68
N VAL A 430 -16.47 -0.83 12.91
CA VAL A 430 -17.02 -1.06 11.58
C VAL A 430 -16.51 0.01 10.62
N ALA A 431 -16.41 -0.34 9.35
CA ALA A 431 -16.16 0.61 8.28
C ALA A 431 -17.44 1.40 7.99
N PHE A 432 -17.37 2.73 8.10
CA PHE A 432 -18.49 3.65 7.85
C PHE A 432 -17.97 5.10 7.73
N PRO A 433 -18.52 5.94 6.81
CA PRO A 433 -19.54 5.57 5.82
C PRO A 433 -19.00 4.74 4.66
N ILE A 434 -19.90 4.05 3.96
CA ILE A 434 -19.61 3.36 2.71
C ILE A 434 -20.36 4.07 1.59
N THR A 435 -19.65 4.41 0.50
CA THR A 435 -20.22 5.03 -0.70
C THR A 435 -19.78 4.21 -1.91
N ASP A 436 -20.74 3.74 -2.70
CA ASP A 436 -20.49 2.94 -3.90
C ASP A 436 -19.52 1.76 -3.67
N GLY A 437 -19.65 1.09 -2.50
CA GLY A 437 -18.78 -0.01 -2.10
C GLY A 437 -17.43 0.40 -1.49
N ILE A 438 -17.08 1.71 -1.49
CA ILE A 438 -15.83 2.23 -0.92
C ILE A 438 -16.08 2.70 0.51
N ALA A 439 -15.30 2.17 1.45
CA ALA A 439 -15.32 2.60 2.85
C ALA A 439 -14.47 3.87 3.03
N LEU A 440 -15.04 4.90 3.64
CA LEU A 440 -14.41 6.21 3.77
C LEU A 440 -13.90 6.51 5.18
N GLY A 441 -14.25 5.67 6.17
CA GLY A 441 -13.83 5.87 7.55
C GLY A 441 -14.19 4.69 8.43
N LEU A 442 -13.95 4.88 9.72
CA LEU A 442 -14.16 3.88 10.77
C LEU A 442 -15.01 4.49 11.89
N VAL A 443 -15.87 3.68 12.50
CA VAL A 443 -16.63 4.02 13.70
C VAL A 443 -16.48 2.87 14.69
N ALA A 444 -16.17 3.18 15.96
CA ALA A 444 -16.05 2.17 17.00
C ALA A 444 -17.21 2.28 18.01
N PHE A 445 -17.78 1.14 18.38
CA PHE A 445 -18.79 0.99 19.42
C PHE A 445 -18.14 0.53 20.71
N VAL A 446 -18.42 1.22 21.80
CA VAL A 446 -17.83 1.01 23.14
C VAL A 446 -18.90 1.10 24.22
N PRO A 447 -18.63 0.65 25.48
CA PRO A 447 -19.61 0.70 26.57
C PRO A 447 -20.11 2.10 26.89
N LEU A 448 -21.40 2.20 27.23
CA LEU A 448 -22.04 3.48 27.61
C LEU A 448 -21.55 4.04 28.93
N ASP A 449 -21.17 3.18 29.86
CA ASP A 449 -20.69 3.54 31.19
C ASP A 449 -19.34 4.27 31.21
N ILE A 450 -18.59 4.21 30.12
CA ILE A 450 -17.32 4.93 29.93
C ILE A 450 -17.43 6.15 29.01
N LYS A 451 -18.65 6.65 28.75
CA LYS A 451 -18.88 7.77 27.82
C LYS A 451 -18.11 9.03 28.21
N ASP A 452 -17.96 9.29 29.48
CA ASP A 452 -17.23 10.46 30.03
C ASP A 452 -15.72 10.38 29.72
N ARG A 453 -15.20 9.18 29.38
CA ARG A 453 -13.80 8.93 28.96
C ARG A 453 -13.58 9.02 27.45
N SER A 454 -14.52 9.54 26.68
CA SER A 454 -14.46 9.59 25.22
C SER A 454 -13.14 10.18 24.69
N ASN A 455 -12.70 11.32 25.24
CA ASN A 455 -11.44 11.96 24.85
C ASN A 455 -10.20 11.13 25.21
N GLU A 456 -10.24 10.44 26.36
CA GLU A 456 -9.17 9.54 26.80
C GLU A 456 -9.05 8.36 25.84
N LEU A 457 -10.16 7.70 25.49
CA LEU A 457 -10.18 6.60 24.53
C LEU A 457 -9.67 7.01 23.13
N MET A 458 -10.07 8.19 22.67
CA MET A 458 -9.55 8.72 21.39
C MET A 458 -8.05 9.02 21.46
N ASN A 459 -7.53 9.50 22.61
CA ASN A 459 -6.09 9.68 22.78
C ASN A 459 -5.35 8.35 22.83
N VAL A 460 -5.91 7.32 23.47
CA VAL A 460 -5.37 5.95 23.42
C VAL A 460 -5.25 5.47 21.97
N CYS A 461 -6.30 5.65 21.16
CA CYS A 461 -6.21 5.32 19.72
C CYS A 461 -5.08 6.08 19.02
N ARG A 462 -4.94 7.40 19.25
CA ARG A 462 -3.87 8.21 18.63
C ARG A 462 -2.46 7.80 19.07
N THR A 463 -2.31 7.31 20.29
CA THR A 463 -1.01 6.88 20.83
C THR A 463 -0.57 5.53 20.26
N HIS A 464 -1.51 4.63 19.98
CA HIS A 464 -1.19 3.24 19.65
C HIS A 464 -1.47 2.86 18.18
N LEU A 465 -2.35 3.60 17.49
CA LEU A 465 -2.76 3.28 16.11
C LEU A 465 -2.24 4.30 15.11
N PRO A 466 -1.94 3.87 13.87
CA PRO A 466 -1.72 4.77 12.74
C PRO A 466 -2.97 5.64 12.50
N GLU A 467 -2.79 6.83 11.94
CA GLU A 467 -3.88 7.80 11.72
C GLU A 467 -5.07 7.19 10.95
N HIS A 468 -4.81 6.41 9.91
CA HIS A 468 -5.85 5.76 9.09
C HIS A 468 -6.66 4.68 9.82
N MET A 469 -6.20 4.22 10.99
CA MET A 469 -6.90 3.25 11.84
C MET A 469 -7.67 3.92 12.98
N ILE A 470 -7.52 5.23 13.20
CA ILE A 470 -8.22 5.95 14.26
C ILE A 470 -9.70 6.09 13.87
N PRO A 471 -10.65 5.60 14.70
CA PRO A 471 -12.08 5.80 14.43
C PRO A 471 -12.41 7.30 14.34
N ALA A 472 -13.23 7.68 13.36
CA ALA A 472 -13.69 9.06 13.22
C ALA A 472 -14.55 9.49 14.44
N ARG A 473 -15.24 8.52 15.07
CA ARG A 473 -16.00 8.73 16.31
C ARG A 473 -16.20 7.44 17.09
N LEU A 474 -16.52 7.59 18.38
CA LEU A 474 -16.98 6.53 19.25
C LEU A 474 -18.50 6.62 19.41
N VAL A 475 -19.18 5.46 19.38
CA VAL A 475 -20.61 5.34 19.67
C VAL A 475 -20.75 4.49 20.93
N PHE A 476 -21.52 5.00 21.88
CA PHE A 476 -21.65 4.40 23.20
C PHE A 476 -22.93 3.60 23.31
N LEU A 477 -22.83 2.31 23.63
CA LEU A 477 -23.96 1.38 23.75
C LEU A 477 -23.97 0.71 25.11
N SER A 478 -25.16 0.39 25.63
CA SER A 478 -25.31 -0.43 26.86
C SER A 478 -24.87 -1.88 26.63
N ALA A 479 -25.08 -2.40 25.41
CA ALA A 479 -24.64 -3.71 24.96
C ALA A 479 -24.51 -3.74 23.43
N LEU A 480 -23.66 -4.62 22.92
CA LEU A 480 -23.59 -4.86 21.47
C LEU A 480 -24.78 -5.69 21.01
N PRO A 481 -25.45 -5.33 19.89
CA PRO A 481 -26.49 -6.15 19.29
C PRO A 481 -25.92 -7.50 18.86
N THR A 482 -26.66 -8.59 19.08
CA THR A 482 -26.27 -9.94 18.71
C THR A 482 -27.32 -10.55 17.77
N ASN A 483 -26.86 -11.37 16.82
CA ASN A 483 -27.72 -12.15 15.95
C ASN A 483 -28.28 -13.38 16.68
N ALA A 484 -29.12 -14.16 15.98
CA ALA A 484 -29.76 -15.36 16.54
C ALA A 484 -28.76 -16.42 17.06
N ASN A 485 -27.51 -16.39 16.62
CA ASN A 485 -26.45 -17.30 17.06
C ASN A 485 -25.58 -16.72 18.19
N GLY A 486 -25.99 -15.59 18.79
CA GLY A 486 -25.24 -14.93 19.88
C GLY A 486 -23.97 -14.20 19.42
N LYS A 487 -23.68 -14.09 18.13
CA LYS A 487 -22.56 -13.31 17.59
C LYS A 487 -22.98 -11.85 17.39
N VAL A 488 -22.00 -10.92 17.51
CA VAL A 488 -22.25 -9.50 17.25
C VAL A 488 -22.87 -9.30 15.85
N ASP A 489 -24.01 -8.61 15.81
CA ASP A 489 -24.72 -8.30 14.59
C ASP A 489 -24.19 -7.02 13.95
N ARG A 490 -23.27 -7.19 12.98
CA ARG A 490 -22.68 -6.08 12.23
C ARG A 490 -23.72 -5.27 11.44
N LYS A 491 -24.76 -5.96 10.92
CA LYS A 491 -25.80 -5.29 10.13
C LYS A 491 -26.59 -4.33 11.03
N ALA A 492 -26.98 -4.77 12.21
CA ALA A 492 -27.66 -3.93 13.18
C ALA A 492 -26.79 -2.72 13.61
N LEU A 493 -25.47 -2.90 13.77
CA LEU A 493 -24.56 -1.79 14.04
C LEU A 493 -24.52 -0.75 12.92
N LEU A 494 -24.52 -1.19 11.66
CA LEU A 494 -24.55 -0.29 10.50
C LEU A 494 -25.91 0.42 10.35
N GLU A 495 -27.01 -0.25 10.65
CA GLU A 495 -28.36 0.33 10.66
C GLU A 495 -28.50 1.43 11.73
N LEU A 496 -27.90 1.24 12.92
CA LEU A 496 -27.84 2.29 13.95
C LEU A 496 -27.14 3.54 13.42
N LEU A 497 -26.03 3.39 12.70
CA LEU A 497 -25.31 4.54 12.14
C LEU A 497 -26.06 5.22 11.00
N ALA A 498 -26.83 4.48 10.22
CA ALA A 498 -27.65 5.01 9.14
C ALA A 498 -28.84 5.82 9.67
N THR A 499 -29.46 5.38 10.76
CA THR A 499 -30.60 6.08 11.40
C THR A 499 -30.21 7.38 12.12
N GLU A 500 -28.99 7.45 12.66
CA GLU A 500 -28.45 8.70 13.26
C GLU A 500 -28.18 9.79 12.19
N ARG A 501 -27.96 9.41 10.94
CA ARG A 501 -27.97 10.33 9.79
C ARG A 501 -29.41 10.45 9.28
N GLY A 502 -30.22 11.37 9.83
CA GLY A 502 -31.54 11.66 9.28
C GLY A 502 -31.46 12.01 7.79
N PRO A 503 -32.54 11.85 7.00
CA PRO A 503 -32.56 12.18 5.58
C PRO A 503 -32.30 13.69 5.41
N GLY A 504 -31.02 14.09 5.12
CA GLY A 504 -30.69 15.48 4.87
C GLY A 504 -29.30 16.00 5.28
N SER A 505 -28.37 15.17 5.76
CA SER A 505 -27.05 15.67 6.21
C SER A 505 -25.91 15.45 5.21
N ASP A 506 -26.14 15.68 3.92
CA ASP A 506 -25.09 15.68 2.89
C ASP A 506 -24.34 17.03 2.75
N ALA A 507 -24.42 17.89 3.75
CA ALA A 507 -23.68 19.16 3.74
C ALA A 507 -23.17 19.47 5.15
N ALA A 508 -21.87 19.38 5.32
CA ALA A 508 -21.02 19.93 6.35
C ALA A 508 -20.19 18.89 7.11
N THR A 509 -19.02 18.58 6.58
CA THR A 509 -17.75 18.68 7.32
C THR A 509 -16.63 18.74 6.29
N ALA A 510 -16.08 19.92 6.17
CA ALA A 510 -14.89 20.28 5.43
C ALA A 510 -13.64 19.69 6.08
#